data_bdf822b8b85d77db8868593237c88cc6
#
_entry.id   bdf822b8b85d77db8868593237c88cc6
#
_cell.length_a   1.000
_cell.length_b   1.000
_cell.length_c   1.000
_cell.angle_alpha   90.00
_cell.angle_beta   90.00
_cell.angle_gamma   90.00
#
_symmetry.space_group_name_H-M   'P 1'
#
loop_
_entity.id
_entity.type
_entity.pdbx_description
1 polymer ?
#
loop_
_entity_poly.entity_id
_entity_poly.type
_entity_poly.pdbx_seq_one_letter_code
_entity_poly.pdbx_strand_id
1 'polypeptide(L)'
;MKKHSLKDWMIAVRPWSFPASSMPVVVTLAYLYWMRQDINWVNGIWALLNIVVFHAAGNTWSDYFDYKHKVDARDTFGAKTLTDGMFAPREIYGLSMALLAVALVAGVGLLWRTGLPLLYIGIGGAACSLLYPPLKYRALGDVVIFLAYALLPTLGTCYAVSYTHLTLPT
;
A
#
# COMPACT_ATOMS: atom_id res chain seq x y z
N MET A 1 -29.34 3.45 -0.73
CA MET A 1 -27.98 2.92 -0.42
C MET A 1 -28.16 1.75 0.55
N LYS A 2 -27.63 0.57 0.21
CA LYS A 2 -27.56 -0.55 1.15
C LYS A 2 -26.68 -0.13 2.34
N LYS A 3 -27.10 -0.43 3.56
CA LYS A 3 -26.22 -0.24 4.73
C LYS A 3 -25.24 -1.42 4.75
N HIS A 4 -23.96 -1.13 4.56
CA HIS A 4 -22.89 -2.13 4.64
C HIS A 4 -22.48 -2.33 6.10
N SER A 5 -22.25 -3.59 6.48
CA SER A 5 -21.70 -3.93 7.79
C SER A 5 -20.18 -3.71 7.82
N LEU A 6 -19.60 -3.63 9.01
CA LEU A 6 -18.14 -3.57 9.17
C LEU A 6 -17.45 -4.77 8.50
N LYS A 7 -18.09 -5.95 8.57
CA LYS A 7 -17.60 -7.17 7.92
C LYS A 7 -17.49 -7.01 6.40
N ASP A 8 -18.46 -6.35 5.77
CA ASP A 8 -18.45 -6.12 4.32
C ASP A 8 -17.25 -5.24 3.91
N TRP A 9 -17.01 -4.15 4.67
CA TRP A 9 -15.84 -3.30 4.45
C TRP A 9 -14.52 -4.02 4.67
N MET A 10 -14.44 -4.92 5.68
CA MET A 10 -13.27 -5.75 5.90
C MET A 10 -13.02 -6.72 4.73
N ILE A 11 -14.08 -7.26 4.14
CA ILE A 11 -13.95 -8.10 2.93
C ILE A 11 -13.40 -7.27 1.77
N ALA A 12 -13.84 -6.03 1.60
CA ALA A 12 -13.39 -5.16 0.53
C ALA A 12 -11.90 -4.79 0.62
N VAL A 13 -11.39 -4.46 1.82
CA VAL A 13 -9.98 -4.07 2.00
C VAL A 13 -9.02 -5.25 2.10
N ARG A 14 -9.52 -6.48 2.34
CA ARG A 14 -8.74 -7.74 2.40
C ARG A 14 -7.59 -7.71 3.41
N PRO A 15 -7.84 -7.57 4.71
CA PRO A 15 -6.78 -7.45 5.72
C PRO A 15 -5.86 -8.68 5.79
N TRP A 16 -6.33 -9.85 5.36
CA TRP A 16 -5.51 -11.06 5.25
C TRP A 16 -4.37 -10.97 4.23
N SER A 17 -4.41 -10.01 3.31
CA SER A 17 -3.33 -9.74 2.34
C SER A 17 -2.27 -8.78 2.89
N PHE A 18 -2.55 -8.02 3.95
CA PHE A 18 -1.64 -7.00 4.49
C PHE A 18 -0.26 -7.51 4.90
N PRO A 19 -0.09 -8.77 5.37
CA PRO A 19 1.25 -9.31 5.60
C PRO A 19 2.19 -9.20 4.41
N ALA A 20 1.68 -9.28 3.17
CA ALA A 20 2.51 -9.16 1.97
C ALA A 20 3.26 -7.82 1.89
N SER A 21 2.67 -6.73 2.35
CA SER A 21 3.29 -5.39 2.33
C SER A 21 3.89 -4.97 3.67
N SER A 22 3.36 -5.47 4.78
CA SER A 22 3.85 -5.10 6.12
C SER A 22 5.10 -5.89 6.53
N MET A 23 5.24 -7.15 6.09
CA MET A 23 6.41 -7.97 6.44
C MET A 23 7.75 -7.38 6.02
N PRO A 24 7.93 -6.84 4.81
CA PRO A 24 9.19 -6.17 4.43
C PRO A 24 9.55 -5.03 5.38
N VAL A 25 8.57 -4.23 5.82
CA VAL A 25 8.78 -3.16 6.81
C VAL A 25 9.21 -3.73 8.16
N VAL A 26 8.49 -4.74 8.66
CA VAL A 26 8.80 -5.39 9.95
C VAL A 26 10.19 -6.05 9.92
N VAL A 27 10.49 -6.78 8.85
CA VAL A 27 11.80 -7.43 8.68
C VAL A 27 12.92 -6.40 8.60
N THR A 28 12.70 -5.29 7.89
CA THR A 28 13.68 -4.19 7.81
C THR A 28 13.94 -3.59 9.18
N LEU A 29 12.90 -3.29 9.95
CA LEU A 29 13.03 -2.75 11.31
C LEU A 29 13.76 -3.73 12.23
N ALA A 30 13.41 -5.02 12.17
CA ALA A 30 14.06 -6.07 12.95
C ALA A 30 15.54 -6.22 12.58
N TYR A 31 15.86 -6.18 11.30
CA TYR A 31 17.25 -6.26 10.81
C TYR A 31 18.09 -5.06 11.28
N LEU A 32 17.57 -3.84 11.12
CA LEU A 32 18.27 -2.63 11.58
C LEU A 32 18.45 -2.63 13.10
N TYR A 33 17.47 -3.08 13.86
CA TYR A 33 17.57 -3.25 15.30
C TYR A 33 18.66 -4.28 15.68
N TRP A 34 18.69 -5.41 14.99
CA TRP A 34 19.73 -6.42 15.19
C TRP A 34 21.14 -5.90 14.87
N MET A 35 21.27 -5.08 13.82
CA MET A 35 22.51 -4.40 13.45
C MET A 35 22.91 -3.26 14.42
N ARG A 36 22.14 -3.06 15.50
CA ARG A 36 22.33 -1.99 16.50
C ARG A 36 22.37 -0.59 15.88
N GLN A 37 21.62 -0.38 14.82
CA GLN A 37 21.42 0.95 14.26
C GLN A 37 20.44 1.74 15.13
N ASP A 38 20.68 3.05 15.24
CA ASP A 38 19.70 3.96 15.86
C ASP A 38 18.46 4.06 14.95
N ILE A 39 17.31 3.66 15.49
CA ILE A 39 16.04 3.59 14.75
C ILE A 39 15.09 4.65 15.28
N ASN A 40 14.58 5.47 14.38
CA ASN A 40 13.41 6.28 14.69
C ASN A 40 12.13 5.44 14.64
N TRP A 41 11.75 4.87 15.78
CA TRP A 41 10.60 4.00 15.93
C TRP A 41 9.27 4.68 15.54
N VAL A 42 9.15 5.99 15.78
CA VAL A 42 7.96 6.76 15.38
C VAL A 42 7.80 6.72 13.86
N ASN A 43 8.87 6.98 13.14
CA ASN A 43 8.86 6.90 11.67
C ASN A 43 8.63 5.46 11.18
N GLY A 44 9.20 4.46 11.86
CA GLY A 44 9.02 3.05 11.53
C GLY A 44 7.57 2.59 11.67
N ILE A 45 6.92 2.91 12.79
CA ILE A 45 5.51 2.60 13.02
C ILE A 45 4.63 3.38 12.02
N TRP A 46 4.95 4.64 11.77
CA TRP A 46 4.21 5.44 10.79
C TRP A 46 4.30 4.83 9.38
N ALA A 47 5.51 4.43 8.95
CA ALA A 47 5.71 3.74 7.67
C ALA A 47 4.90 2.45 7.59
N LEU A 48 4.89 1.65 8.67
CA LEU A 48 4.13 0.41 8.76
C LEU A 48 2.61 0.64 8.63
N LEU A 49 2.07 1.62 9.33
CA LEU A 49 0.65 1.94 9.24
C LEU A 49 0.29 2.49 7.85
N ASN A 50 1.16 3.33 7.30
CA ASN A 50 0.93 3.93 5.98
C ASN A 50 0.93 2.90 4.86
N ILE A 51 1.87 1.92 4.88
CA ILE A 51 1.89 0.88 3.84
C ILE A 51 0.65 -0.02 3.89
N VAL A 52 0.09 -0.27 5.08
CA VAL A 52 -1.16 -1.03 5.23
C VAL A 52 -2.35 -0.27 4.62
N VAL A 53 -2.47 1.02 4.90
CA VAL A 53 -3.53 1.86 4.31
C VAL A 53 -3.37 1.95 2.79
N PHE A 54 -2.13 2.11 2.32
CA PHE A 54 -1.83 2.15 0.89
C PHE A 54 -2.14 0.82 0.20
N HIS A 55 -1.86 -0.32 0.85
CA HIS A 55 -2.21 -1.65 0.35
C HIS A 55 -3.74 -1.83 0.25
N ALA A 56 -4.49 -1.39 1.27
CA ALA A 56 -5.94 -1.41 1.24
C ALA A 56 -6.51 -0.58 0.06
N ALA A 57 -5.91 0.59 -0.22
CA ALA A 57 -6.24 1.40 -1.39
C ALA A 57 -5.97 0.64 -2.70
N GLY A 58 -4.82 -0.02 -2.81
CA GLY A 58 -4.44 -0.82 -3.98
C GLY A 58 -5.39 -1.99 -4.23
N ASN A 59 -5.80 -2.71 -3.18
CA ASN A 59 -6.77 -3.80 -3.29
C ASN A 59 -8.10 -3.31 -3.87
N THR A 60 -8.67 -2.26 -3.30
CA THR A 60 -9.95 -1.71 -3.74
C THR A 60 -9.86 -1.06 -5.14
N TRP A 61 -8.71 -0.45 -5.47
CA TRP A 61 -8.41 0.07 -6.81
C TRP A 61 -8.37 -1.04 -7.85
N SER A 62 -7.64 -2.13 -7.57
CA SER A 62 -7.58 -3.30 -8.47
C SER A 62 -8.95 -3.90 -8.70
N ASP A 63 -9.75 -4.11 -7.63
CA ASP A 63 -11.10 -4.67 -7.73
C ASP A 63 -12.01 -3.85 -8.65
N TYR A 64 -11.94 -2.52 -8.54
CA TYR A 64 -12.72 -1.65 -9.41
C TYR A 64 -12.36 -1.83 -10.89
N PHE A 65 -11.06 -1.90 -11.22
CA PHE A 65 -10.61 -2.06 -12.60
C PHE A 65 -10.83 -3.47 -13.12
N ASP A 66 -10.63 -4.50 -12.31
CA ASP A 66 -10.90 -5.90 -12.67
C ASP A 66 -12.38 -6.08 -13.00
N TYR A 67 -13.29 -5.47 -12.22
CA TYR A 67 -14.71 -5.44 -12.52
C TYR A 67 -15.01 -4.69 -13.82
N LYS A 68 -14.44 -3.50 -14.01
CA LYS A 68 -14.66 -2.67 -15.20
C LYS A 68 -14.20 -3.35 -16.48
N HIS A 69 -13.09 -4.09 -16.44
CA HIS A 69 -12.55 -4.84 -17.58
C HIS A 69 -13.11 -6.25 -17.70
N LYS A 70 -14.07 -6.63 -16.85
CA LYS A 70 -14.69 -7.97 -16.83
C LYS A 70 -13.68 -9.11 -16.68
N VAL A 71 -12.57 -8.86 -15.99
CA VAL A 71 -11.55 -9.86 -15.64
C VAL A 71 -12.05 -10.74 -14.51
N ASP A 72 -12.77 -10.15 -13.55
CA ASP A 72 -13.44 -10.89 -12.48
C ASP A 72 -14.73 -11.52 -13.01
N ALA A 73 -14.71 -12.83 -13.16
CA ALA A 73 -15.89 -13.64 -13.41
C ALA A 73 -16.36 -14.30 -12.09
N ARG A 74 -17.60 -14.82 -12.08
CA ARG A 74 -18.13 -15.54 -10.90
C ARG A 74 -17.28 -16.75 -10.51
N ASP A 75 -16.48 -17.27 -11.43
CA ASP A 75 -15.65 -18.45 -11.25
C ASP A 75 -14.19 -18.15 -10.90
N THR A 76 -13.79 -16.85 -10.84
CA THR A 76 -12.42 -16.46 -10.47
C THR A 76 -12.24 -16.41 -8.97
N PHE A 77 -11.02 -16.73 -8.51
CA PHE A 77 -10.64 -16.54 -7.10
C PHE A 77 -10.42 -15.04 -6.82
N GLY A 78 -11.12 -14.51 -5.82
CA GLY A 78 -10.96 -13.12 -5.41
C GLY A 78 -12.04 -12.68 -4.42
N ALA A 79 -11.94 -11.45 -3.92
CA ALA A 79 -13.02 -10.84 -3.16
C ALA A 79 -14.10 -10.38 -4.15
N LYS A 80 -15.14 -11.17 -4.30
CA LYS A 80 -16.25 -10.94 -5.24
C LYS A 80 -17.18 -9.79 -4.84
N THR A 81 -16.62 -8.73 -4.29
CA THR A 81 -17.38 -7.62 -3.70
C THR A 81 -18.27 -6.90 -4.73
N LEU A 82 -17.80 -6.78 -5.97
CA LEU A 82 -18.50 -6.14 -7.07
C LEU A 82 -19.29 -7.14 -7.90
N THR A 83 -18.73 -8.31 -8.21
CA THR A 83 -19.38 -9.34 -9.02
C THR A 83 -20.59 -9.97 -8.34
N ASP A 84 -20.57 -10.09 -7.02
CA ASP A 84 -21.70 -10.58 -6.23
C ASP A 84 -22.70 -9.47 -5.86
N GLY A 85 -22.45 -8.23 -6.30
CA GLY A 85 -23.32 -7.09 -6.03
C GLY A 85 -23.38 -6.70 -4.56
N MET A 86 -22.32 -7.01 -3.80
CA MET A 86 -22.19 -6.59 -2.40
C MET A 86 -22.07 -5.07 -2.31
N PHE A 87 -21.22 -4.47 -3.15
CA PHE A 87 -21.02 -3.04 -3.28
C PHE A 87 -21.35 -2.54 -4.68
N ALA A 88 -21.75 -1.27 -4.78
CA ALA A 88 -21.78 -0.58 -6.05
C ALA A 88 -20.35 -0.17 -6.47
N PRO A 89 -20.03 -0.15 -7.79
CA PRO A 89 -18.69 0.25 -8.26
C PRO A 89 -18.25 1.62 -7.76
N ARG A 90 -19.18 2.56 -7.62
CA ARG A 90 -18.91 3.91 -7.08
C ARG A 90 -18.48 3.89 -5.61
N GLU A 91 -18.99 2.95 -4.83
CA GLU A 91 -18.65 2.82 -3.40
C GLU A 91 -17.21 2.31 -3.24
N ILE A 92 -16.82 1.29 -4.01
CA ILE A 92 -15.44 0.76 -4.00
C ILE A 92 -14.45 1.78 -4.57
N TYR A 93 -14.79 2.48 -5.65
CA TYR A 93 -13.97 3.57 -6.18
C TYR A 93 -13.80 4.70 -5.14
N GLY A 94 -14.89 5.12 -4.49
CA GLY A 94 -14.86 6.13 -3.43
C GLY A 94 -14.00 5.71 -2.23
N LEU A 95 -14.13 4.45 -1.80
CA LEU A 95 -13.28 3.89 -0.73
C LEU A 95 -11.81 3.90 -1.13
N SER A 96 -11.48 3.46 -2.35
CA SER A 96 -10.12 3.47 -2.87
C SER A 96 -9.51 4.87 -2.87
N MET A 97 -10.26 5.87 -3.34
CA MET A 97 -9.82 7.27 -3.36
C MET A 97 -9.63 7.83 -1.95
N ALA A 98 -10.53 7.51 -1.02
CA ALA A 98 -10.42 7.94 0.37
C ALA A 98 -9.17 7.34 1.04
N LEU A 99 -8.95 6.03 0.89
CA LEU A 99 -7.77 5.35 1.44
C LEU A 99 -6.47 5.88 0.80
N LEU A 100 -6.46 6.11 -0.51
CA LEU A 100 -5.31 6.69 -1.21
C LEU A 100 -5.02 8.11 -0.71
N ALA A 101 -6.05 8.94 -0.52
CA ALA A 101 -5.88 10.29 0.03
C ALA A 101 -5.28 10.25 1.45
N VAL A 102 -5.77 9.35 2.32
CA VAL A 102 -5.22 9.17 3.68
C VAL A 102 -3.76 8.73 3.61
N ALA A 103 -3.43 7.75 2.75
CA ALA A 103 -2.07 7.27 2.58
C ALA A 103 -1.12 8.37 2.04
N LEU A 104 -1.59 9.19 1.10
CA LEU A 104 -0.81 10.33 0.58
C LEU A 104 -0.57 11.39 1.64
N VAL A 105 -1.59 11.77 2.40
CA VAL A 105 -1.45 12.75 3.50
C VAL A 105 -0.47 12.23 4.55
N ALA A 106 -0.58 10.97 4.96
CA ALA A 106 0.35 10.34 5.88
C ALA A 106 1.77 10.26 5.28
N GLY A 107 1.89 9.96 3.99
CA GLY A 107 3.16 9.93 3.26
C GLY A 107 3.84 11.31 3.21
N VAL A 108 3.08 12.37 2.96
CA VAL A 108 3.58 13.76 3.00
C VAL A 108 4.05 14.13 4.42
N GLY A 109 3.32 13.73 5.45
CA GLY A 109 3.74 13.93 6.84
C GLY A 109 5.07 13.23 7.15
N LEU A 110 5.27 12.00 6.65
CA LEU A 110 6.53 11.28 6.81
C LEU A 110 7.65 11.93 5.97
N LEU A 111 7.34 12.40 4.77
CA LEU A 111 8.26 13.13 3.90
C LEU A 111 8.82 14.40 4.58
N TRP A 112 7.97 15.19 5.24
CA TRP A 112 8.41 16.37 5.99
C TRP A 112 9.40 16.05 7.11
N ARG A 113 9.30 14.86 7.67
CA ARG A 113 10.21 14.39 8.73
C ARG A 113 11.51 13.80 8.21
N THR A 114 11.53 13.27 6.99
CA THR A 114 12.63 12.44 6.47
C THR A 114 13.35 13.03 5.26
N GLY A 115 12.71 13.92 4.50
CA GLY A 115 13.31 14.60 3.37
C GLY A 115 13.04 14.01 2.00
N LEU A 116 13.55 14.67 0.97
CA LEU A 116 13.23 14.45 -0.45
C LEU A 116 13.42 13.03 -1.00
N PRO A 117 14.42 12.22 -0.60
CA PRO A 117 14.55 10.86 -1.16
C PRO A 117 13.32 9.99 -0.94
N LEU A 118 12.59 10.19 0.17
CA LEU A 118 11.34 9.47 0.41
C LEU A 118 10.26 9.82 -0.63
N LEU A 119 10.30 11.02 -1.20
CA LEU A 119 9.38 11.44 -2.27
C LEU A 119 9.53 10.55 -3.52
N TYR A 120 10.76 10.27 -3.94
CA TYR A 120 11.00 9.42 -5.13
C TYR A 120 10.51 7.99 -4.90
N ILE A 121 10.74 7.45 -3.69
CA ILE A 121 10.23 6.14 -3.30
C ILE A 121 8.70 6.15 -3.28
N GLY A 122 8.09 7.19 -2.72
CA GLY A 122 6.64 7.36 -2.68
C GLY A 122 6.01 7.48 -4.07
N ILE A 123 6.62 8.25 -4.98
CA ILE A 123 6.19 8.35 -6.38
C ILE A 123 6.28 6.98 -7.06
N GLY A 124 7.38 6.25 -6.86
CA GLY A 124 7.54 4.88 -7.37
C GLY A 124 6.44 3.94 -6.87
N GLY A 125 6.14 3.98 -5.57
CA GLY A 125 5.06 3.20 -4.96
C GLY A 125 3.68 3.57 -5.51
N ALA A 126 3.38 4.86 -5.63
CA ALA A 126 2.12 5.34 -6.20
C ALA A 126 1.98 4.91 -7.68
N ALA A 127 3.05 5.04 -8.46
CA ALA A 127 3.07 4.59 -9.86
C ALA A 127 2.84 3.07 -9.96
N CYS A 128 3.50 2.26 -9.13
CA CYS A 128 3.25 0.82 -9.07
C CYS A 128 1.79 0.49 -8.78
N SER A 129 1.18 1.16 -7.79
CA SER A 129 -0.22 0.90 -7.41
C SER A 129 -1.20 1.31 -8.51
N LEU A 130 -1.02 2.50 -9.10
CA LEU A 130 -1.93 3.01 -10.13
C LEU A 130 -1.78 2.26 -11.47
N LEU A 131 -0.56 1.85 -11.81
CA LEU A 131 -0.26 1.13 -13.04
C LEU A 131 -0.40 -0.39 -12.91
N TYR A 132 -0.63 -0.90 -11.70
CA TYR A 132 -0.77 -2.34 -11.49
C TYR A 132 -1.85 -2.98 -12.38
N PRO A 133 -3.11 -2.47 -12.45
CA PRO A 133 -4.12 -3.12 -13.28
C PRO A 133 -3.72 -3.25 -14.76
N PRO A 134 -3.31 -2.19 -15.47
CA PRO A 134 -2.93 -2.32 -16.87
C PRO A 134 -1.66 -3.16 -17.08
N LEU A 135 -0.71 -3.17 -16.13
CA LEU A 135 0.50 -3.98 -16.22
C LEU A 135 0.25 -5.46 -15.91
N LYS A 136 -0.65 -5.73 -14.96
CA LYS A 136 -1.13 -7.09 -14.66
C LYS A 136 -1.70 -7.76 -15.91
N TYR A 137 -2.47 -7.03 -16.73
CA TYR A 137 -3.05 -7.58 -17.95
C TYR A 137 -2.01 -7.84 -19.06
N ARG A 138 -0.79 -7.32 -18.91
CA ARG A 138 0.35 -7.55 -19.81
C ARG A 138 1.38 -8.54 -19.24
N ALA A 139 0.99 -9.35 -18.26
CA ALA A 139 1.87 -10.29 -17.55
C ALA A 139 3.08 -9.64 -16.83
N LEU A 140 3.02 -8.34 -16.53
CA LEU A 140 4.03 -7.61 -15.76
C LEU A 140 3.65 -7.44 -14.28
N GLY A 141 2.54 -8.06 -13.86
CA GLY A 141 2.01 -7.94 -12.50
C GLY A 141 3.02 -8.35 -11.42
N ASP A 142 3.74 -9.44 -11.60
CA ASP A 142 4.71 -9.94 -10.62
C ASP A 142 5.87 -8.97 -10.40
N VAL A 143 6.34 -8.31 -11.47
CA VAL A 143 7.38 -7.28 -11.36
C VAL A 143 6.88 -6.09 -10.54
N VAL A 144 5.66 -5.65 -10.79
CA VAL A 144 5.04 -4.54 -10.04
C VAL A 144 4.84 -4.93 -8.57
N ILE A 145 4.38 -6.15 -8.30
CA ILE A 145 4.22 -6.67 -6.93
C ILE A 145 5.57 -6.72 -6.20
N PHE A 146 6.63 -7.23 -6.84
CA PHE A 146 7.96 -7.25 -6.26
C PHE A 146 8.45 -5.83 -5.90
N LEU A 147 8.28 -4.87 -6.81
CA LEU A 147 8.66 -3.49 -6.57
C LEU A 147 7.83 -2.87 -5.42
N ALA A 148 6.50 -3.02 -5.48
CA ALA A 148 5.57 -2.38 -4.56
C ALA A 148 5.59 -2.98 -3.15
N TYR A 149 5.80 -4.30 -3.03
CA TYR A 149 5.67 -5.01 -1.76
C TYR A 149 6.99 -5.54 -1.19
N ALA A 150 8.08 -5.51 -1.94
CA ALA A 150 9.38 -5.89 -1.41
C ALA A 150 10.38 -4.72 -1.46
N LEU A 151 10.76 -4.27 -2.65
CA LEU A 151 11.87 -3.34 -2.81
C LEU A 151 11.56 -1.95 -2.23
N LEU A 152 10.48 -1.31 -2.67
CA LEU A 152 10.17 0.06 -2.25
C LEU A 152 9.84 0.18 -0.76
N PRO A 153 9.07 -0.74 -0.12
CA PRO A 153 8.86 -0.70 1.32
C PRO A 153 10.14 -0.89 2.13
N THR A 154 11.04 -1.79 1.70
CA THR A 154 12.34 -2.01 2.34
C THR A 154 13.20 -0.75 2.27
N LEU A 155 13.41 -0.18 1.08
CA LEU A 155 14.20 1.04 0.88
C LEU A 155 13.59 2.23 1.60
N GLY A 156 12.27 2.40 1.49
CA GLY A 156 11.54 3.49 2.14
C GLY A 156 11.63 3.41 3.66
N THR A 157 11.54 2.22 4.23
CA THR A 157 11.68 2.01 5.67
C THR A 157 13.11 2.27 6.13
N CYS A 158 14.12 1.70 5.47
CA CYS A 158 15.52 1.97 5.77
C CYS A 158 15.79 3.47 5.81
N TYR A 159 15.35 4.19 4.79
CA TYR A 159 15.53 5.63 4.71
C TYR A 159 14.77 6.38 5.81
N ALA A 160 13.49 6.06 6.00
CA ALA A 160 12.64 6.78 6.95
C ALA A 160 13.10 6.67 8.40
N VAL A 161 13.69 5.53 8.80
CA VAL A 161 14.11 5.28 10.18
C VAL A 161 15.55 5.65 10.47
N SER A 162 16.43 5.68 9.44
CA SER A 162 17.85 6.01 9.58
C SER A 162 18.15 7.48 9.35
N TYR A 163 17.14 8.30 9.07
CA TYR A 163 17.28 9.71 8.69
C TYR A 163 17.98 10.58 9.74
N THR A 164 17.97 10.18 11.02
CA THR A 164 18.64 10.94 12.09
C THR A 164 20.16 11.10 11.90
N HIS A 165 20.77 10.32 11.01
CA HIS A 165 22.20 10.38 10.71
C HIS A 165 22.58 11.12 9.42
N LEU A 166 21.60 11.59 8.64
CA LEU A 166 21.82 12.31 7.37
C LEU A 166 21.82 13.84 7.53
N THR A 167 21.59 14.36 8.72
CA THR A 167 21.89 15.76 9.01
C THR A 167 23.41 15.88 9.10
N LEU A 168 24.01 16.39 8.02
CA LEU A 168 25.43 16.79 8.02
C LEU A 168 25.67 17.65 9.27
N PRO A 169 26.74 17.37 10.05
CA PRO A 169 27.15 18.29 11.09
C PRO A 169 27.51 19.62 10.42
N THR A 170 26.76 20.64 10.75
CA THR A 170 27.09 22.03 10.40
C THR A 170 28.30 22.49 11.18
#